data_bb35c39bb34828d4b64a2cc00780c38e
#
_entry.id   bb35c39bb34828d4b64a2cc00780c38e
#
_cell.length_a   1.000
_cell.length_b   1.000
_cell.length_c   1.000
_cell.angle_alpha   90.00
_cell.angle_beta   90.00
_cell.angle_gamma   90.00
#
_symmetry.space_group_name_H-M   'P 1'
#
loop_
_entity.id
_entity.type
_entity.pdbx_description
1 polymer ?
#
loop_
_entity_poly.entity_id
_entity_poly.type
_entity_poly.pdbx_seq_one_letter_code
_entity_poly.pdbx_strand_id
1 'polypeptide(L)'
;VKMARAGSRISYGRIYKFERDSNVATVPIGYADGVPRRLSTNGGEVLIGGRRRAIVGRVTMDQIMVDCGDDEVRIGDDVVLLGSQDGPDGVQTIRAEDWADQLDTIGYEIVCGISARVPRFSRRSIED
;
A
#
# COMPACT_ATOMS: atom_id res chain seq x y z
N VAL A 1 -9.25 -0.83 10.92
CA VAL A 1 -8.01 -0.44 11.60
C VAL A 1 -7.98 -1.02 12.99
N LYS A 2 -6.88 -1.62 13.38
CA LYS A 2 -6.71 -2.12 14.73
C LYS A 2 -5.28 -1.90 15.23
N MET A 3 -5.11 -1.93 16.54
CA MET A 3 -3.80 -1.80 17.18
C MET A 3 -3.08 -3.14 17.16
N ALA A 4 -1.83 -3.14 16.67
CA ALA A 4 -0.91 -4.26 16.83
C ALA A 4 0.12 -3.90 17.90
N ARG A 5 0.31 -4.79 18.87
CA ARG A 5 1.26 -4.55 19.95
C ARG A 5 2.68 -4.90 19.53
N ALA A 6 3.65 -4.21 20.13
CA ALA A 6 5.06 -4.47 19.90
C ALA A 6 5.37 -5.95 20.10
N GLY A 7 6.18 -6.50 19.21
CA GLY A 7 6.55 -7.91 19.22
C GLY A 7 5.57 -8.86 18.57
N SER A 8 4.33 -8.43 18.28
CA SER A 8 3.39 -9.25 17.53
C SER A 8 3.81 -9.42 16.08
N ARG A 9 3.30 -10.44 15.45
CA ARG A 9 3.63 -10.80 14.07
C ARG A 9 2.37 -11.03 13.26
N ILE A 10 2.45 -10.75 11.97
CA ILE A 10 1.32 -10.86 11.05
C ILE A 10 1.56 -11.99 10.06
N SER A 11 0.47 -12.65 9.69
CA SER A 11 0.39 -13.68 8.65
C SER A 11 1.09 -14.98 9.00
N TYR A 12 0.79 -15.98 8.21
CA TYR A 12 1.48 -17.26 8.25
C TYR A 12 2.96 -17.05 7.92
N GLY A 13 3.84 -17.74 8.64
CA GLY A 13 5.26 -17.60 8.46
C GLY A 13 5.84 -16.37 9.15
N ARG A 14 5.03 -15.57 9.80
CA ARG A 14 5.48 -14.45 10.63
C ARG A 14 6.45 -13.53 9.90
N ILE A 15 6.08 -13.10 8.71
CA ILE A 15 6.93 -12.33 7.81
C ILE A 15 7.11 -10.87 8.22
N TYR A 16 6.35 -10.41 9.21
CA TYR A 16 6.50 -9.06 9.74
C TYR A 16 6.35 -9.05 11.26
N LYS A 17 7.29 -8.38 11.92
CA LYS A 17 7.27 -8.22 13.38
C LYS A 17 7.21 -6.72 13.69
N PHE A 18 6.25 -6.33 14.54
CA PHE A 18 6.15 -4.96 15.01
C PHE A 18 7.18 -4.69 16.10
N GLU A 19 7.97 -3.64 15.94
CA GLU A 19 8.94 -3.22 16.94
C GLU A 19 8.32 -2.34 18.01
N ARG A 20 7.17 -1.75 17.71
CA ARG A 20 6.38 -0.94 18.64
C ARG A 20 4.91 -1.16 18.38
N ASP A 21 4.06 -0.72 19.32
CA ASP A 21 2.61 -0.77 19.12
C ASP A 21 2.26 0.09 17.91
N SER A 22 1.42 -0.43 17.03
CA SER A 22 1.10 0.23 15.77
C SER A 22 -0.37 0.06 15.42
N ASN A 23 -0.93 1.08 14.81
CA ASN A 23 -2.23 0.98 14.16
C ASN A 23 -2.05 0.29 12.81
N VAL A 24 -2.87 -0.72 12.56
CA VAL A 24 -2.83 -1.51 11.32
C VAL A 24 -4.11 -1.28 10.55
N ALA A 25 -3.96 -0.85 9.32
CA ALA A 25 -5.08 -0.69 8.40
C ALA A 25 -5.18 -1.92 7.49
N THR A 26 -6.39 -2.42 7.31
CA THR A 26 -6.68 -3.42 6.28
C THR A 26 -7.28 -2.70 5.08
N VAL A 27 -6.66 -2.87 3.93
CA VAL A 27 -7.07 -2.23 2.68
C VAL A 27 -7.63 -3.29 1.74
N PRO A 28 -8.86 -3.13 1.21
CA PRO A 28 -9.52 -4.15 0.41
C PRO A 28 -9.03 -4.18 -1.03
N ILE A 29 -7.75 -4.41 -1.21
CA ILE A 29 -7.11 -4.56 -2.51
C ILE A 29 -5.96 -5.57 -2.36
N GLY A 30 -5.80 -6.46 -3.31
CA GLY A 30 -4.79 -7.49 -3.22
C GLY A 30 -4.27 -7.94 -4.58
N TYR A 31 -3.70 -9.15 -4.63
CA TYR A 31 -3.03 -9.57 -5.87
C TYR A 31 -3.99 -9.83 -7.03
N ALA A 32 -5.27 -10.13 -6.75
CA ALA A 32 -6.25 -10.26 -7.81
C ALA A 32 -6.56 -8.92 -8.50
N ASP A 33 -6.23 -7.81 -7.85
CA ASP A 33 -6.38 -6.46 -8.40
C ASP A 33 -5.12 -5.98 -9.11
N GLY A 34 -4.00 -6.62 -8.87
CA GLY A 34 -2.72 -6.26 -9.47
C GLY A 34 -1.62 -5.89 -8.48
N VAL A 35 -1.86 -6.04 -7.18
CA VAL A 35 -0.81 -5.82 -6.18
C VAL A 35 0.14 -7.01 -6.18
N PRO A 36 1.40 -6.84 -6.55
CA PRO A 36 2.33 -7.96 -6.57
C PRO A 36 2.52 -8.57 -5.19
N ARG A 37 2.46 -9.91 -5.10
CA ARG A 37 2.58 -10.60 -3.81
C ARG A 37 3.92 -10.36 -3.12
N ARG A 38 4.99 -10.20 -3.89
CA ARG A 38 6.33 -9.98 -3.35
C ARG A 38 6.55 -8.57 -2.82
N LEU A 39 5.60 -7.67 -3.05
CA LEU A 39 5.77 -6.27 -2.66
C LEU A 39 5.91 -6.12 -1.15
N SER A 40 5.18 -6.90 -0.35
CA SER A 40 5.25 -6.83 1.11
C SER A 40 6.60 -7.28 1.67
N THR A 41 7.30 -8.17 0.99
CA THR A 41 8.62 -8.66 1.43
C THR A 41 9.79 -7.91 0.79
N ASN A 42 9.50 -6.97 -0.10
CA ASN A 42 10.51 -6.20 -0.84
C ASN A 42 10.39 -4.69 -0.59
N GLY A 43 9.87 -4.30 0.57
CA GLY A 43 9.84 -2.91 0.97
C GLY A 43 8.69 -2.08 0.38
N GLY A 44 7.63 -2.74 -0.07
CA GLY A 44 6.48 -2.05 -0.63
C GLY A 44 5.77 -1.16 0.37
N GLU A 45 5.31 -0.01 -0.12
CA GLU A 45 4.65 1.00 0.69
C GLU A 45 3.41 1.51 -0.02
N VAL A 46 2.51 2.09 0.75
CA VAL A 46 1.36 2.86 0.25
C VAL A 46 1.34 4.21 0.94
N LEU A 47 0.51 5.13 0.44
CA LEU A 47 0.32 6.44 1.08
C LEU A 47 -1.01 6.47 1.81
N ILE A 48 -0.99 6.85 3.08
CA ILE A 48 -2.19 7.14 3.88
C ILE A 48 -1.87 8.37 4.72
N GLY A 49 -2.74 9.37 4.65
CA GLY A 49 -2.50 10.64 5.34
C GLY A 49 -1.28 11.40 4.82
N GLY A 50 -0.92 11.16 3.56
CA GLY A 50 0.23 11.79 2.94
C GLY A 50 1.57 11.29 3.44
N ARG A 51 1.61 10.13 4.08
CA ARG A 51 2.84 9.50 4.57
C ARG A 51 2.99 8.11 4.01
N ARG A 52 4.23 7.69 3.82
CA ARG A 52 4.54 6.33 3.36
C ARG A 52 4.32 5.34 4.49
N ARG A 53 3.59 4.27 4.19
CA ARG A 53 3.26 3.22 5.16
C ARG A 53 3.67 1.87 4.61
N ALA A 54 4.36 1.10 5.40
CA ALA A 54 4.82 -0.22 4.99
C ALA A 54 3.66 -1.20 4.84
N ILE A 55 3.65 -1.95 3.73
CA ILE A 55 2.77 -3.10 3.57
C ILE A 55 3.36 -4.22 4.42
N VAL A 56 2.53 -4.79 5.30
CA VAL A 56 2.98 -5.79 6.26
C VAL A 56 2.23 -7.10 6.08
N GLY A 57 2.84 -8.20 6.47
CA GLY A 57 2.26 -9.51 6.28
C GLY A 57 2.24 -9.91 4.81
N ARG A 58 1.42 -10.91 4.47
CA ARG A 58 1.28 -11.38 3.10
C ARG A 58 0.20 -10.62 2.37
N VAL A 59 0.46 -10.29 1.10
CA VAL A 59 -0.59 -9.81 0.20
C VAL A 59 -1.50 -10.99 -0.10
N THR A 60 -2.80 -10.84 0.17
CA THR A 60 -3.79 -11.86 -0.18
C THR A 60 -4.47 -11.50 -1.50
N MET A 61 -5.39 -12.34 -1.94
CA MET A 61 -6.15 -12.08 -3.16
C MET A 61 -6.87 -10.73 -3.12
N ASP A 62 -7.45 -10.38 -1.97
CA ASP A 62 -8.38 -9.26 -1.84
C ASP A 62 -7.95 -8.21 -0.82
N GLN A 63 -6.85 -8.41 -0.11
CA GLN A 63 -6.47 -7.52 0.98
C GLN A 63 -4.98 -7.35 1.11
N ILE A 64 -4.60 -6.17 1.57
CA ILE A 64 -3.26 -5.91 2.14
C ILE A 64 -3.44 -5.32 3.54
N MET A 65 -2.43 -5.48 4.37
CA MET A 65 -2.36 -4.83 5.68
C MET A 65 -1.21 -3.83 5.68
N VAL A 66 -1.41 -2.72 6.38
CA VAL A 66 -0.50 -1.58 6.34
C VAL A 66 -0.22 -1.11 7.75
N ASP A 67 1.06 -0.92 8.07
CA ASP A 67 1.50 -0.39 9.36
C ASP A 67 1.43 1.14 9.34
N CYS A 68 0.52 1.71 10.11
CA CYS A 68 0.32 3.15 10.21
C CYS A 68 1.00 3.77 11.43
N GLY A 69 1.76 3.00 12.19
CA GLY A 69 2.47 3.50 13.36
C GLY A 69 1.53 4.07 14.42
N ASP A 70 1.89 5.23 14.96
CA ASP A 70 1.09 5.90 15.98
C ASP A 70 0.00 6.79 15.41
N ASP A 71 -0.04 6.96 14.10
CA ASP A 71 -0.97 7.88 13.46
C ASP A 71 -2.40 7.37 13.51
N GLU A 72 -3.33 8.27 13.74
CA GLU A 72 -4.74 7.95 13.70
C GLU A 72 -5.19 7.82 12.25
N VAL A 73 -5.63 6.63 11.89
CA VAL A 73 -6.17 6.31 10.57
C VAL A 73 -7.56 5.75 10.75
N ARG A 74 -8.49 6.20 9.93
CA ARG A 74 -9.92 5.86 10.05
C ARG A 74 -10.44 5.17 8.80
N ILE A 75 -11.50 4.40 8.97
CA ILE A 75 -12.23 3.83 7.85
C ILE A 75 -12.73 4.99 6.97
N GLY A 76 -12.51 4.88 5.66
CA GLY A 76 -12.85 5.93 4.71
C GLY A 76 -11.69 6.83 4.32
N ASP A 77 -10.56 6.75 5.01
CA ASP A 77 -9.35 7.49 4.60
C ASP A 77 -8.86 7.00 3.25
N ASP A 78 -8.37 7.93 2.43
CA ASP A 78 -7.83 7.58 1.12
C ASP A 78 -6.49 6.84 1.24
N VAL A 79 -6.35 5.80 0.44
CA VAL A 79 -5.13 5.03 0.32
C VAL A 79 -4.64 5.12 -1.12
N VAL A 80 -3.41 5.54 -1.31
CA VAL A 80 -2.79 5.63 -2.64
C VAL A 80 -1.72 4.57 -2.75
N LEU A 81 -1.88 3.65 -3.68
CA LEU A 81 -0.88 2.62 -3.99
C LEU A 81 0.11 3.12 -5.03
N LEU A 82 -0.41 3.70 -6.10
CA LEU A 82 0.39 4.34 -7.15
C LEU A 82 -0.23 5.72 -7.39
N GLY A 83 0.56 6.75 -7.23
CA GLY A 83 0.11 8.12 -7.39
C GLY A 83 0.64 9.03 -6.31
N SER A 84 -0.01 10.18 -6.15
CA SER A 84 0.42 11.23 -5.23
C SER A 84 -0.64 11.54 -4.20
N GLN A 85 -0.19 11.98 -3.04
CA GLN A 85 -1.07 12.39 -1.94
C GLN A 85 -0.40 13.52 -1.17
N ASP A 86 -1.18 14.54 -0.83
CA ASP A 86 -0.69 15.65 0.01
C ASP A 86 -0.53 15.18 1.46
N GLY A 87 0.52 15.64 2.10
CA GLY A 87 0.80 15.28 3.48
C GLY A 87 1.45 16.42 4.26
N PRO A 88 1.72 16.20 5.56
CA PRO A 88 2.30 17.22 6.42
C PRO A 88 3.70 17.68 5.98
N ASP A 89 4.42 16.82 5.27
CA ASP A 89 5.77 17.12 4.78
C ASP A 89 5.78 17.40 3.26
N GLY A 90 4.62 17.76 2.70
CA GLY A 90 4.46 18.03 1.28
C GLY A 90 3.84 16.87 0.52
N VAL A 91 3.89 16.94 -0.80
CA VAL A 91 3.33 15.90 -1.66
C VAL A 91 4.24 14.68 -1.65
N GLN A 92 3.67 13.52 -1.38
CA GLN A 92 4.36 12.24 -1.51
C GLN A 92 3.88 11.53 -2.77
N THR A 93 4.75 10.82 -3.44
CA THR A 93 4.43 10.11 -4.69
C THR A 93 5.02 8.71 -4.68
N ILE A 94 4.22 7.73 -5.08
CA ILE A 94 4.68 6.37 -5.36
C ILE A 94 4.42 6.12 -6.85
N ARG A 95 5.47 5.76 -7.58
CA ARG A 95 5.40 5.53 -9.03
C ARG A 95 5.50 4.05 -9.34
N ALA A 96 5.02 3.67 -10.53
CA ALA A 96 5.18 2.30 -11.00
C ALA A 96 6.65 1.87 -11.01
N GLU A 97 7.57 2.79 -11.33
CA GLU A 97 9.01 2.54 -11.33
C GLU A 97 9.53 2.20 -9.93
N ASP A 98 8.93 2.77 -8.88
CA ASP A 98 9.32 2.45 -7.50
C ASP A 98 9.02 1.00 -7.17
N TRP A 99 7.85 0.50 -7.56
CA TRP A 99 7.50 -0.91 -7.42
C TRP A 99 8.40 -1.79 -8.29
N ALA A 100 8.65 -1.35 -9.52
CA ALA A 100 9.49 -2.09 -10.45
C ALA A 100 10.89 -2.30 -9.91
N ASP A 101 11.48 -1.27 -9.32
CA ASP A 101 12.81 -1.35 -8.71
C ASP A 101 12.82 -2.33 -7.54
N GLN A 102 11.78 -2.33 -6.72
CA GLN A 102 11.66 -3.24 -5.57
C GLN A 102 11.48 -4.70 -6.02
N LEU A 103 10.91 -4.93 -7.19
CA LEU A 103 10.58 -6.26 -7.71
C LEU A 103 11.53 -6.72 -8.81
N ASP A 104 12.53 -5.94 -9.15
CA ASP A 104 13.48 -6.22 -10.22
C ASP A 104 12.77 -6.41 -11.57
N THR A 105 11.94 -5.46 -11.93
CA THR A 105 11.20 -5.45 -13.19
C THR A 105 11.12 -4.03 -13.75
N ILE A 106 10.25 -3.79 -14.71
CA ILE A 106 10.06 -2.48 -15.34
C ILE A 106 8.65 -1.95 -15.08
N GLY A 107 8.51 -0.62 -15.13
CA GLY A 107 7.24 0.04 -14.81
C GLY A 107 6.08 -0.41 -15.69
N TYR A 108 6.33 -0.73 -16.95
CA TYR A 108 5.28 -1.23 -17.86
C TYR A 108 4.65 -2.52 -17.37
N GLU A 109 5.44 -3.42 -16.80
CA GLU A 109 4.91 -4.67 -16.24
C GLU A 109 3.98 -4.39 -15.06
N ILE A 110 4.33 -3.43 -14.21
CA ILE A 110 3.49 -3.02 -13.09
C ILE A 110 2.13 -2.51 -13.59
N VAL A 111 2.14 -1.60 -14.55
CA VAL A 111 0.92 -1.00 -15.09
C VAL A 111 0.05 -2.04 -15.80
N CYS A 112 0.67 -2.90 -16.60
CA CYS A 112 -0.05 -3.97 -17.30
C CYS A 112 -0.63 -5.02 -16.34
N GLY A 113 -0.07 -5.14 -15.15
CA GLY A 113 -0.54 -6.09 -14.13
C GLY A 113 -1.81 -5.66 -13.42
N ILE A 114 -2.23 -4.39 -13.55
CA ILE A 114 -3.47 -3.91 -12.95
C ILE A 114 -4.64 -4.60 -13.63
N SER A 115 -5.40 -5.38 -12.85
CA SER A 115 -6.45 -6.23 -13.43
C SER A 115 -7.71 -5.45 -13.78
N ALA A 116 -8.60 -6.11 -14.53
CA ALA A 116 -9.90 -5.54 -14.90
C ALA A 116 -10.85 -5.37 -13.71
N ARG A 117 -10.53 -5.94 -12.54
CA ARG A 117 -11.29 -5.73 -11.31
C ARG A 117 -11.21 -4.30 -10.83
N VAL A 118 -10.15 -3.58 -11.19
CA VAL A 118 -9.95 -2.18 -10.79
C VAL A 118 -10.72 -1.29 -11.76
N PRO A 119 -11.74 -0.55 -11.29
CA PRO A 119 -12.45 0.39 -12.14
C PRO A 119 -11.52 1.48 -12.67
N ARG A 120 -11.73 1.88 -13.91
CA ARG A 120 -10.97 2.97 -14.53
C ARG A 120 -11.89 4.16 -14.72
N PHE A 121 -11.44 5.30 -14.21
CA PHE A 121 -12.15 6.56 -14.38
C PHE A 121 -11.23 7.54 -15.09
N SER A 122 -11.73 8.12 -16.18
CA SER A 122 -11.01 9.20 -16.84
C SER A 122 -11.34 10.51 -16.13
N ARG A 123 -10.30 11.26 -15.77
CA ARG A 123 -10.47 12.58 -15.17
C ARG A 123 -10.20 13.63 -16.23
N ARG A 124 -11.18 14.51 -16.45
CA ARG A 124 -10.95 15.70 -17.27
C ARG A 124 -10.05 16.66 -16.55
N SER A 125 -9.17 17.30 -17.32
CA SER A 125 -8.43 18.43 -16.80
C SER A 125 -9.35 19.62 -16.62
N ILE A 126 -9.00 20.54 -15.71
CA ILE A 126 -9.83 21.71 -15.41
C ILE A 126 -9.96 22.64 -16.61
N GLU A 127 -8.95 22.67 -17.48
CA GLU A 127 -8.95 23.47 -18.69
C GLU A 127 -9.84 22.90 -19.79
N ASP A 128 -10.25 21.69 -19.66
CA ASP A 128 -11.10 21.00 -20.64
C ASP A 128 -12.51 21.57 -20.65
#